data_c97c94bd5f89223f1f172e3527461d9b
#
_entry.id   c97c94bd5f89223f1f172e3527461d9b
#
_cell.length_a   1.000
_cell.length_b   1.000
_cell.length_c   1.000
_cell.angle_alpha   90.00
_cell.angle_beta   90.00
_cell.angle_gamma   90.00
#
_symmetry.space_group_name_H-M   'P 1'
#
loop_
_entity.id
_entity.type
_entity.pdbx_description
1 polymer ?
#
loop_
_entity_poly.entity_id
_entity_poly.type
_entity_poly.pdbx_seq_one_letter_code
_entity_poly.pdbx_strand_id
1 'polypeptide(L)'
;IMDQMKEYEPEFDQMLFYLPLSGSTFKKVYYDDLLGRAVSKFIPAEDLVVPYSATSLEDAEAVIHVIHMSKNDLRKQQINGFYKDVDLGEPPIQEDKLKQKERELEGIQQNGQEDMYTILEMHIDMDLEGHEDVNPEDGEPTGIKLPYIITIDEANGKVLSIRRNYGEQDPLKKKKDYFVHFKFLPGLGFYGLGLIHMIGGLSRTATVALRQLLDAGTLANLPAGFKTRGVRMRDDAQPLQPGEFRDVDVPGG
;
A
#
# COMPACT_ATOMS: atom_id res chain seq x y z
N ILE A 1 10.06 -23.72 -15.08
CA ILE A 1 9.32 -22.46 -15.21
C ILE A 1 9.85 -21.46 -14.17
N MET A 2 9.95 -21.83 -12.88
CA MET A 2 10.43 -20.91 -11.82
C MET A 2 11.86 -20.43 -12.06
N ASP A 3 12.76 -21.29 -12.52
CA ASP A 3 14.17 -20.93 -12.82
C ASP A 3 14.32 -19.88 -13.95
N GLN A 4 13.26 -19.67 -14.73
CA GLN A 4 13.25 -18.68 -15.81
C GLN A 4 12.75 -17.30 -15.34
N MET A 5 12.11 -17.23 -14.16
CA MET A 5 11.58 -16.00 -13.57
C MET A 5 12.62 -15.39 -12.64
N LYS A 6 13.47 -14.49 -13.15
CA LYS A 6 14.53 -13.84 -12.36
C LYS A 6 14.02 -13.03 -11.18
N GLU A 7 12.81 -12.50 -11.31
CA GLU A 7 12.12 -11.71 -10.29
C GLU A 7 11.43 -12.56 -9.21
N TYR A 8 11.29 -13.88 -9.41
CA TYR A 8 10.47 -14.71 -8.54
C TYR A 8 10.94 -14.73 -7.08
N GLU A 9 12.23 -14.93 -6.86
CA GLU A 9 12.83 -15.02 -5.52
C GLU A 9 12.77 -13.68 -4.77
N PRO A 10 13.28 -12.55 -5.31
CA PRO A 10 13.21 -11.27 -4.59
C PRO A 10 11.77 -10.79 -4.35
N GLU A 11 10.87 -10.97 -5.29
CA GLU A 11 9.45 -10.63 -5.14
C GLU A 11 8.74 -11.54 -4.12
N PHE A 12 9.19 -12.79 -3.98
CA PHE A 12 8.67 -13.71 -2.99
C PHE A 12 9.17 -13.37 -1.58
N ASP A 13 10.44 -13.02 -1.42
CA ASP A 13 11.01 -12.59 -0.16
C ASP A 13 10.32 -11.31 0.34
N GLN A 14 10.09 -10.36 -0.54
CA GLN A 14 9.33 -9.15 -0.21
C GLN A 14 7.90 -9.50 0.25
N MET A 15 7.22 -10.39 -0.47
CA MET A 15 5.89 -10.87 -0.08
C MET A 15 5.89 -11.52 1.31
N LEU A 16 6.89 -12.35 1.61
CA LEU A 16 7.00 -13.03 2.92
C LEU A 16 7.23 -12.05 4.07
N PHE A 17 7.88 -10.93 3.82
CA PHE A 17 8.04 -9.86 4.80
C PHE A 17 6.73 -9.12 5.06
N TYR A 18 6.02 -8.74 4.00
CA TYR A 18 4.79 -7.97 4.11
C TYR A 18 3.60 -8.79 4.61
N LEU A 19 3.51 -10.06 4.25
CA LEU A 19 2.36 -10.91 4.57
C LEU A 19 2.07 -11.03 6.08
N PRO A 20 3.04 -11.35 6.96
CA PRO A 20 2.78 -11.39 8.39
C PRO A 20 2.44 -10.01 8.96
N LEU A 21 2.99 -8.94 8.40
CA LEU A 21 2.83 -7.58 8.91
C LEU A 21 1.43 -7.05 8.61
N SER A 22 1.06 -7.00 7.34
CA SER A 22 -0.21 -6.45 6.84
C SER A 22 -1.38 -7.43 6.92
N GLY A 23 -1.10 -8.74 6.90
CA GLY A 23 -2.10 -9.81 6.92
C GLY A 23 -2.61 -10.24 5.55
N SER A 24 -2.39 -9.44 4.51
CA SER A 24 -2.77 -9.75 3.13
C SER A 24 -1.74 -9.23 2.16
N THR A 25 -1.45 -10.05 1.16
CA THR A 25 -0.62 -9.68 0.01
C THR A 25 -1.13 -10.38 -1.24
N PHE A 26 -0.73 -9.89 -2.39
CA PHE A 26 -1.15 -10.43 -3.66
C PHE A 26 0.04 -10.72 -4.56
N LYS A 27 -0.14 -11.66 -5.46
CA LYS A 27 0.74 -11.86 -6.60
C LYS A 27 -0.04 -11.76 -7.90
N LYS A 28 0.52 -11.07 -8.89
CA LYS A 28 0.04 -11.06 -10.25
C LYS A 28 0.90 -11.99 -11.09
N VAL A 29 0.29 -12.98 -11.71
CA VAL A 29 0.98 -13.95 -12.58
C VAL A 29 0.43 -13.82 -13.99
N TYR A 30 1.30 -13.54 -14.95
CA TYR A 30 0.92 -13.39 -16.34
C TYR A 30 2.07 -13.80 -17.27
N TYR A 31 1.76 -14.00 -18.53
CA TYR A 31 2.76 -14.19 -19.56
C TYR A 31 3.07 -12.84 -20.20
N ASP A 32 4.34 -12.49 -20.25
CA ASP A 32 4.80 -11.26 -20.88
C ASP A 32 5.34 -11.58 -22.27
N ASP A 33 4.62 -11.15 -23.29
CA ASP A 33 4.96 -11.43 -24.69
C ASP A 33 6.27 -10.76 -25.11
N LEU A 34 6.63 -9.62 -24.50
CA LEU A 34 7.88 -8.91 -24.79
C LEU A 34 9.09 -9.65 -24.20
N LEU A 35 8.93 -10.23 -23.02
CA LEU A 35 9.95 -11.02 -22.36
C LEU A 35 9.95 -12.48 -22.82
N GLY A 36 8.88 -12.93 -23.48
CA GLY A 36 8.68 -14.31 -23.93
C GLY A 36 8.63 -15.34 -22.80
N ARG A 37 8.21 -14.93 -21.60
CA ARG A 37 8.17 -15.77 -20.40
C ARG A 37 7.05 -15.39 -19.43
N ALA A 38 6.72 -16.33 -18.55
CA ALA A 38 5.84 -16.01 -17.42
C ALA A 38 6.55 -15.09 -16.42
N VAL A 39 5.77 -14.19 -15.82
CA VAL A 39 6.20 -13.19 -14.84
C VAL A 39 5.33 -13.32 -13.61
N SER A 40 5.93 -13.23 -12.43
CA SER A 40 5.23 -13.22 -11.14
C SER A 40 5.66 -12.00 -10.33
N LYS A 41 4.75 -11.04 -10.16
CA LYS A 41 5.01 -9.80 -9.41
C LYS A 41 4.28 -9.78 -8.09
N PHE A 42 4.95 -9.28 -7.08
CA PHE A 42 4.35 -8.96 -5.79
C PHE A 42 3.51 -7.67 -5.92
N ILE A 43 2.35 -7.67 -5.27
CA ILE A 43 1.48 -6.51 -5.16
C ILE A 43 1.13 -6.33 -3.68
N PRO A 44 1.48 -5.19 -3.07
CA PRO A 44 1.05 -4.87 -1.72
C PRO A 44 -0.47 -4.68 -1.66
N ALA A 45 -1.05 -4.82 -0.47
CA ALA A 45 -2.50 -4.76 -0.30
C ALA A 45 -3.10 -3.38 -0.66
N GLU A 46 -2.31 -2.33 -0.59
CA GLU A 46 -2.70 -0.95 -0.93
C GLU A 46 -2.87 -0.71 -2.43
N ASP A 47 -2.14 -1.48 -3.26
CA ASP A 47 -2.17 -1.35 -4.72
C ASP A 47 -3.22 -2.25 -5.40
N LEU A 48 -4.00 -3.01 -4.61
CA LEU A 48 -5.10 -3.82 -5.13
C LEU A 48 -6.43 -3.41 -4.50
N VAL A 49 -7.31 -2.85 -5.31
CA VAL A 49 -8.62 -2.37 -4.87
C VAL A 49 -9.71 -3.32 -5.34
N VAL A 50 -10.57 -3.72 -4.41
CA VAL A 50 -11.74 -4.57 -4.66
C VAL A 50 -13.00 -3.94 -4.08
N PRO A 51 -14.20 -4.26 -4.59
CA PRO A 51 -15.45 -3.79 -4.01
C PRO A 51 -15.60 -4.25 -2.56
N TYR A 52 -16.24 -3.43 -1.74
CA TYR A 52 -16.46 -3.76 -0.32
C TYR A 52 -17.29 -5.03 -0.09
N SER A 53 -18.14 -5.38 -1.05
CA SER A 53 -18.98 -6.58 -1.03
C SER A 53 -18.20 -7.87 -1.30
N ALA A 54 -16.98 -7.79 -1.87
CA ALA A 54 -16.20 -8.97 -2.23
C ALA A 54 -15.69 -9.71 -1.00
N THR A 55 -15.78 -11.03 -1.00
CA THR A 55 -15.21 -11.93 0.01
C THR A 55 -13.96 -12.67 -0.50
N SER A 56 -13.88 -12.85 -1.81
CA SER A 56 -12.75 -13.48 -2.50
C SER A 56 -12.46 -12.75 -3.82
N LEU A 57 -11.33 -13.09 -4.48
CA LEU A 57 -11.03 -12.57 -5.82
C LEU A 57 -11.97 -13.16 -6.90
N GLU A 58 -12.53 -14.33 -6.63
CA GLU A 58 -13.38 -15.04 -7.58
C GLU A 58 -14.78 -14.39 -7.68
N ASP A 59 -15.32 -13.94 -6.55
CA ASP A 59 -16.64 -13.30 -6.46
C ASP A 59 -16.59 -11.77 -6.60
N ALA A 60 -15.39 -11.20 -6.73
CA ALA A 60 -15.24 -9.77 -6.94
C ALA A 60 -15.69 -9.38 -8.37
N GLU A 61 -16.70 -8.50 -8.45
CA GLU A 61 -17.18 -7.95 -9.72
C GLU A 61 -16.13 -7.11 -10.43
N ALA A 62 -15.22 -6.48 -9.66
CA ALA A 62 -14.11 -5.70 -10.18
C ALA A 62 -12.87 -5.91 -9.32
N VAL A 63 -11.71 -6.03 -9.96
CA VAL A 63 -10.40 -6.03 -9.31
C VAL A 63 -9.56 -4.96 -9.99
N ILE A 64 -9.10 -3.97 -9.24
CA ILE A 64 -8.35 -2.84 -9.78
C ILE A 64 -6.93 -2.90 -9.23
N HIS A 65 -5.96 -2.98 -10.12
CA HIS A 65 -4.54 -2.90 -9.81
C HIS A 65 -4.03 -1.49 -10.10
N VAL A 66 -3.53 -0.84 -9.06
CA VAL A 66 -2.92 0.50 -9.14
C VAL A 66 -1.45 0.34 -9.52
N ILE A 67 -1.02 0.94 -10.61
CA ILE A 67 0.33 0.83 -11.14
C ILE A 67 0.94 2.22 -11.21
N HIS A 68 2.07 2.41 -10.53
CA HIS A 68 2.86 3.63 -10.68
C HIS A 68 3.90 3.44 -11.77
N MET A 69 3.87 4.30 -12.79
CA MET A 69 4.68 4.16 -13.99
C MET A 69 5.39 5.45 -14.35
N SER A 70 6.69 5.37 -14.66
CA SER A 70 7.44 6.51 -15.14
C SER A 70 7.00 6.93 -16.55
N LYS A 71 7.22 8.21 -16.90
CA LYS A 71 6.93 8.74 -18.24
C LYS A 71 7.63 7.93 -19.34
N ASN A 72 8.86 7.49 -19.08
CA ASN A 72 9.64 6.70 -20.03
C ASN A 72 9.05 5.29 -20.24
N ASP A 73 8.63 4.63 -19.16
CA ASP A 73 8.08 3.28 -19.26
C ASP A 73 6.68 3.30 -19.90
N LEU A 74 5.88 4.31 -19.59
CA LEU A 74 4.62 4.56 -20.28
C LEU A 74 4.85 4.70 -21.80
N ARG A 75 5.85 5.51 -22.20
CA ARG A 75 6.17 5.73 -23.61
C ARG A 75 6.66 4.45 -24.30
N LYS A 76 7.45 3.62 -23.62
CA LYS A 76 7.85 2.29 -24.15
C LYS A 76 6.63 1.42 -24.43
N GLN A 77 5.65 1.39 -23.52
CA GLN A 77 4.43 0.60 -23.68
C GLN A 77 3.55 1.12 -24.84
N GLN A 78 3.52 2.42 -25.04
CA GLN A 78 2.83 3.02 -26.18
C GLN A 78 3.49 2.67 -27.52
N ILE A 79 4.83 2.78 -27.60
CA ILE A 79 5.60 2.44 -28.80
C ILE A 79 5.47 0.96 -29.17
N ASN A 80 5.45 0.09 -28.15
CA ASN A 80 5.26 -1.35 -28.33
C ASN A 80 3.82 -1.75 -28.71
N GLY A 81 2.89 -0.78 -28.75
CA GLY A 81 1.48 -1.02 -29.09
C GLY A 81 0.68 -1.71 -27.98
N PHE A 82 1.25 -1.81 -26.79
CA PHE A 82 0.54 -2.34 -25.63
C PHE A 82 -0.48 -1.34 -25.10
N TYR A 83 -0.11 -0.07 -25.07
CA TYR A 83 -1.01 1.06 -24.78
C TYR A 83 -1.25 1.89 -26.03
N LYS A 84 -2.42 2.49 -26.10
CA LYS A 84 -2.78 3.46 -27.13
C LYS A 84 -1.89 4.70 -27.01
N ASP A 85 -1.41 5.22 -28.14
CA ASP A 85 -0.61 6.45 -28.15
C ASP A 85 -1.52 7.67 -27.89
N VAL A 86 -1.66 8.01 -26.62
CA VAL A 86 -2.46 9.14 -26.13
C VAL A 86 -1.55 10.00 -25.27
N ASP A 87 -1.58 11.31 -25.52
CA ASP A 87 -0.85 12.27 -24.67
C ASP A 87 -1.61 12.45 -23.34
N LEU A 88 -0.97 12.11 -22.24
CA LEU A 88 -1.51 12.24 -20.88
C LEU A 88 -1.16 13.58 -20.21
N GLY A 89 -0.32 14.42 -20.87
CA GLY A 89 0.18 15.65 -20.28
C GLY A 89 1.26 15.41 -19.23
N GLU A 90 1.41 16.35 -18.32
CA GLU A 90 2.34 16.20 -17.17
C GLU A 90 1.69 15.36 -16.08
N PRO A 91 2.47 14.47 -15.42
CA PRO A 91 1.93 13.67 -14.31
C PRO A 91 1.48 14.58 -13.17
N PRO A 92 0.36 14.27 -12.52
CA PRO A 92 -0.11 15.06 -11.40
C PRO A 92 0.84 14.97 -10.21
N ILE A 93 1.00 16.07 -9.50
CA ILE A 93 1.72 16.10 -8.22
C ILE A 93 0.84 15.39 -7.19
N GLN A 94 1.05 14.11 -6.97
CA GLN A 94 0.37 13.38 -5.91
C GLN A 94 1.20 13.47 -4.64
N GLU A 95 0.76 14.29 -3.71
CA GLU A 95 1.24 14.26 -2.33
C GLU A 95 0.46 13.20 -1.55
N ASP A 96 0.85 11.95 -1.67
CA ASP A 96 0.36 10.91 -0.77
C ASP A 96 0.98 11.11 0.61
N LYS A 97 0.15 11.55 1.56
CA LYS A 97 0.55 11.82 2.95
C LYS A 97 1.14 10.59 3.65
N LEU A 98 0.76 9.38 3.24
CA LEU A 98 1.31 8.14 3.77
C LEU A 98 2.74 7.94 3.28
N LYS A 99 2.97 8.04 1.98
CA LYS A 99 4.30 7.94 1.36
C LYS A 99 5.24 9.04 1.84
N GLN A 100 4.73 10.25 2.07
CA GLN A 100 5.52 11.33 2.67
C GLN A 100 5.98 10.96 4.09
N LYS A 101 5.08 10.40 4.89
CA LYS A 101 5.40 9.99 6.26
C LYS A 101 6.34 8.79 6.34
N GLU A 102 6.24 7.85 5.41
CA GLU A 102 7.18 6.74 5.27
C GLU A 102 8.58 7.24 4.94
N ARG A 103 8.72 8.15 3.98
CA ARG A 103 10.00 8.78 3.62
C ARG A 103 10.61 9.54 4.80
N GLU A 104 9.80 10.28 5.57
CA GLU A 104 10.25 10.95 6.80
C GLU A 104 10.80 9.94 7.83
N LEU A 105 10.15 8.79 7.98
CA LEU A 105 10.59 7.73 8.89
C LEU A 105 11.88 7.05 8.40
N GLU A 106 12.05 6.92 7.10
CA GLU A 106 13.24 6.36 6.46
C GLU A 106 14.41 7.38 6.39
N GLY A 107 14.17 8.64 6.73
CA GLY A 107 15.17 9.71 6.68
C GLY A 107 15.53 10.14 5.26
N ILE A 108 14.70 9.83 4.27
CA ILE A 108 14.91 10.19 2.86
C ILE A 108 14.43 11.63 2.67
N GLN A 109 15.36 12.54 2.38
CA GLN A 109 15.01 13.91 1.98
C GLN A 109 14.51 13.93 0.55
N GLN A 110 13.40 14.62 0.32
CA GLN A 110 12.79 14.78 -0.99
C GLN A 110 13.65 15.73 -1.85
N ASN A 111 14.57 15.19 -2.62
CA ASN A 111 15.42 15.94 -3.56
C ASN A 111 14.94 15.81 -5.02
N GLY A 112 13.70 15.62 -5.26
CA GLY A 112 13.11 15.54 -6.59
C GLY A 112 11.72 14.97 -6.55
N GLN A 113 10.88 15.51 -7.39
CA GLN A 113 9.54 15.04 -7.62
C GLN A 113 9.66 13.85 -8.58
N GLU A 114 9.29 12.67 -8.14
CA GLU A 114 9.13 11.55 -9.06
C GLU A 114 7.84 11.79 -9.85
N ASP A 115 8.00 12.19 -11.12
CA ASP A 115 6.90 12.36 -12.06
C ASP A 115 6.40 10.99 -12.48
N MET A 116 5.52 10.39 -11.68
CA MET A 116 4.92 9.09 -11.97
C MET A 116 3.44 9.24 -12.32
N TYR A 117 3.03 8.53 -13.36
CA TYR A 117 1.61 8.37 -13.68
C TYR A 117 1.02 7.24 -12.84
N THR A 118 -0.18 7.45 -12.34
CA THR A 118 -0.98 6.40 -11.71
C THR A 118 -1.91 5.79 -12.74
N ILE A 119 -1.64 4.55 -13.09
CA ILE A 119 -2.40 3.80 -14.07
C ILE A 119 -3.28 2.79 -13.34
N LEU A 120 -4.56 2.77 -13.64
CA LEU A 120 -5.52 1.81 -13.10
C LEU A 120 -5.77 0.72 -14.12
N GLU A 121 -5.38 -0.50 -13.80
CA GLU A 121 -5.71 -1.69 -14.58
C GLU A 121 -6.92 -2.38 -13.92
N MET A 122 -8.06 -2.27 -14.55
CA MET A 122 -9.34 -2.76 -14.06
C MET A 122 -9.73 -4.07 -14.73
N HIS A 123 -9.87 -5.12 -13.96
CA HIS A 123 -10.48 -6.39 -14.36
C HIS A 123 -11.95 -6.36 -13.97
N ILE A 124 -12.84 -6.19 -14.92
CA ILE A 124 -14.26 -5.90 -14.67
C ILE A 124 -15.13 -6.60 -15.72
N ASP A 125 -16.33 -6.96 -15.29
CA ASP A 125 -17.35 -7.46 -16.20
C ASP A 125 -18.19 -6.28 -16.71
N MET A 126 -18.20 -6.07 -18.03
CA MET A 126 -18.95 -4.98 -18.63
C MET A 126 -19.59 -5.39 -19.96
N ASP A 127 -20.68 -4.71 -20.28
CA ASP A 127 -21.32 -4.75 -21.58
C ASP A 127 -20.78 -3.62 -22.43
N LEU A 128 -20.00 -3.94 -23.45
CA LEU A 128 -19.32 -2.96 -24.29
C LEU A 128 -20.06 -2.83 -25.61
N GLU A 129 -20.53 -1.62 -25.93
CA GLU A 129 -21.25 -1.32 -27.17
C GLU A 129 -20.48 -1.78 -28.43
N GLY A 130 -21.14 -2.61 -29.25
CA GLY A 130 -20.57 -3.22 -30.44
C GLY A 130 -19.71 -4.49 -30.19
N HIS A 131 -19.64 -4.94 -28.93
CA HIS A 131 -18.95 -6.15 -28.51
C HIS A 131 -19.76 -6.93 -27.47
N GLU A 132 -21.09 -6.76 -27.53
CA GLU A 132 -22.03 -7.43 -26.64
C GLU A 132 -21.98 -8.96 -26.84
N ASP A 133 -22.37 -9.68 -25.78
CA ASP A 133 -22.63 -11.10 -25.90
C ASP A 133 -23.92 -11.31 -26.69
N VAL A 134 -23.84 -12.14 -27.75
CA VAL A 134 -24.99 -12.41 -28.61
C VAL A 134 -25.36 -13.90 -28.54
N ASN A 135 -26.65 -14.16 -28.50
CA ASN A 135 -27.16 -15.52 -28.59
C ASN A 135 -26.85 -16.09 -29.98
N PRO A 136 -26.18 -17.24 -30.09
CA PRO A 136 -25.83 -17.86 -31.37
C PRO A 136 -27.05 -18.30 -32.22
N GLU A 137 -28.22 -18.49 -31.59
CA GLU A 137 -29.44 -18.91 -32.29
C GLU A 137 -30.20 -17.77 -32.92
N ASP A 138 -30.36 -16.66 -32.17
CA ASP A 138 -31.21 -15.52 -32.58
C ASP A 138 -30.40 -14.32 -33.02
N GLY A 139 -29.11 -14.23 -32.68
CA GLY A 139 -28.24 -13.09 -32.96
C GLY A 139 -28.58 -11.86 -32.13
N GLU A 140 -29.47 -11.98 -31.13
CA GLU A 140 -29.84 -10.87 -30.24
C GLU A 140 -28.87 -10.73 -29.07
N PRO A 141 -28.60 -9.50 -28.55
CA PRO A 141 -27.78 -9.30 -27.38
C PRO A 141 -28.38 -9.99 -26.15
N THR A 142 -27.56 -10.79 -25.47
CA THR A 142 -28.01 -11.51 -24.25
C THR A 142 -28.09 -10.61 -23.02
N GLY A 143 -27.46 -9.43 -23.04
CA GLY A 143 -27.33 -8.52 -21.90
C GLY A 143 -26.38 -9.03 -20.80
N ILE A 144 -25.61 -10.10 -21.11
CA ILE A 144 -24.59 -10.63 -20.21
C ILE A 144 -23.34 -9.77 -20.31
N LYS A 145 -22.83 -9.33 -19.16
CA LYS A 145 -21.55 -8.61 -19.07
C LYS A 145 -20.41 -9.58 -19.29
N LEU A 146 -19.50 -9.23 -20.17
CA LEU A 146 -18.30 -10.01 -20.46
C LEU A 146 -17.08 -9.48 -19.70
N PRO A 147 -16.13 -10.37 -19.31
CA PRO A 147 -14.93 -9.95 -18.61
C PRO A 147 -13.94 -9.23 -19.54
N TYR A 148 -13.56 -8.01 -19.15
CA TYR A 148 -12.56 -7.17 -19.82
C TYR A 148 -11.47 -6.73 -18.88
N ILE A 149 -10.30 -6.39 -19.44
CA ILE A 149 -9.23 -5.66 -18.77
C ILE A 149 -9.17 -4.29 -19.40
N ILE A 150 -9.45 -3.27 -18.61
CA ILE A 150 -9.45 -1.88 -19.03
C ILE A 150 -8.33 -1.16 -18.29
N THR A 151 -7.47 -0.49 -19.02
CA THR A 151 -6.40 0.31 -18.43
C THR A 151 -6.67 1.78 -18.71
N ILE A 152 -6.70 2.58 -17.65
CA ILE A 152 -6.95 4.02 -17.71
C ILE A 152 -5.88 4.79 -16.94
N ASP A 153 -5.64 6.03 -17.32
CA ASP A 153 -4.93 6.99 -16.50
C ASP A 153 -5.86 7.58 -15.43
N GLU A 154 -5.47 7.53 -14.17
CA GLU A 154 -6.29 8.01 -13.04
C GLU A 154 -6.57 9.52 -13.16
N ALA A 155 -5.55 10.30 -13.52
CA ALA A 155 -5.64 11.76 -13.51
C ALA A 155 -6.63 12.31 -14.57
N ASN A 156 -6.60 11.75 -15.78
CA ASN A 156 -7.35 12.26 -16.92
C ASN A 156 -8.52 11.37 -17.33
N GLY A 157 -8.62 10.17 -16.76
CA GLY A 157 -9.61 9.18 -17.15
C GLY A 157 -9.44 8.66 -18.59
N LYS A 158 -8.27 8.90 -19.22
CA LYS A 158 -8.04 8.47 -20.59
C LYS A 158 -7.80 6.97 -20.67
N VAL A 159 -8.49 6.31 -21.59
CA VAL A 159 -8.35 4.88 -21.82
C VAL A 159 -7.08 4.60 -22.60
N LEU A 160 -6.21 3.77 -22.03
CA LEU A 160 -4.95 3.33 -22.62
C LEU A 160 -5.09 2.00 -23.35
N SER A 161 -5.85 1.05 -22.80
CA SER A 161 -6.13 -0.21 -23.46
C SER A 161 -7.44 -0.83 -23.01
N ILE A 162 -8.07 -1.60 -23.88
CA ILE A 162 -9.21 -2.46 -23.58
C ILE A 162 -8.91 -3.83 -24.17
N ARG A 163 -8.98 -4.88 -23.37
CA ARG A 163 -8.73 -6.24 -23.81
C ARG A 163 -9.76 -7.20 -23.23
N ARG A 164 -10.07 -8.24 -24.00
CA ARG A 164 -10.91 -9.33 -23.53
C ARG A 164 -10.16 -10.14 -22.48
N ASN A 165 -10.82 -10.46 -21.36
CA ASN A 165 -10.27 -11.27 -20.28
C ASN A 165 -10.81 -12.71 -20.30
N TYR A 166 -11.07 -13.26 -21.46
CA TYR A 166 -11.53 -14.64 -21.65
C TYR A 166 -10.86 -15.26 -22.87
N GLY A 167 -10.95 -16.59 -23.00
CA GLY A 167 -10.45 -17.29 -24.18
C GLY A 167 -11.42 -17.13 -25.35
N GLU A 168 -10.92 -16.83 -26.55
CA GLU A 168 -11.77 -16.69 -27.75
C GLU A 168 -12.55 -17.97 -28.08
N GLN A 169 -11.99 -19.15 -27.74
CA GLN A 169 -12.59 -20.45 -27.96
C GLN A 169 -13.38 -20.98 -26.76
N ASP A 170 -13.46 -20.23 -25.66
CA ASP A 170 -14.19 -20.62 -24.47
C ASP A 170 -15.68 -20.25 -24.63
N PRO A 171 -16.58 -21.24 -24.76
CA PRO A 171 -18.01 -21.01 -24.92
C PRO A 171 -18.63 -20.37 -23.67
N LEU A 172 -18.03 -20.57 -22.50
CA LEU A 172 -18.50 -20.01 -21.23
C LEU A 172 -17.93 -18.62 -20.94
N LYS A 173 -17.00 -18.14 -21.77
CA LYS A 173 -16.33 -16.83 -21.63
C LYS A 173 -15.87 -16.53 -20.21
N LYS A 174 -15.27 -17.55 -19.54
CA LYS A 174 -14.79 -17.43 -18.16
C LYS A 174 -13.66 -16.44 -18.04
N LYS A 175 -13.74 -15.63 -16.99
CA LYS A 175 -12.67 -14.72 -16.58
C LYS A 175 -11.36 -15.47 -16.34
N LYS A 176 -10.27 -14.99 -16.93
CA LYS A 176 -8.93 -15.46 -16.63
C LYS A 176 -8.45 -14.80 -15.33
N ASP A 177 -7.91 -15.61 -14.42
CA ASP A 177 -7.40 -15.16 -13.13
C ASP A 177 -5.92 -14.83 -13.26
N TYR A 178 -5.57 -13.61 -12.91
CA TYR A 178 -4.19 -13.12 -12.90
C TYR A 178 -3.66 -12.91 -11.48
N PHE A 179 -4.55 -12.77 -10.51
CA PHE A 179 -4.21 -12.42 -9.14
C PHE A 179 -4.37 -13.61 -8.20
N VAL A 180 -3.40 -13.76 -7.30
CA VAL A 180 -3.44 -14.76 -6.24
C VAL A 180 -3.38 -14.01 -4.90
N HIS A 181 -4.34 -14.27 -4.02
CA HIS A 181 -4.42 -13.68 -2.70
C HIS A 181 -3.80 -14.57 -1.64
N PHE A 182 -2.83 -14.05 -0.90
CA PHE A 182 -2.22 -14.71 0.25
C PHE A 182 -2.71 -14.04 1.54
N LYS A 183 -3.25 -14.84 2.47
CA LYS A 183 -3.71 -14.38 3.78
C LYS A 183 -2.81 -14.99 4.87
N PHE A 184 -2.33 -14.16 5.81
CA PHE A 184 -1.57 -14.66 6.96
C PHE A 184 -2.47 -15.40 7.94
N LEU A 185 -3.53 -14.73 8.41
CA LEU A 185 -4.62 -15.36 9.14
C LEU A 185 -5.94 -14.96 8.46
N PRO A 186 -6.88 -15.89 8.28
CA PRO A 186 -8.18 -15.56 7.73
C PRO A 186 -8.89 -14.49 8.58
N GLY A 187 -9.32 -13.40 7.94
CA GLY A 187 -10.15 -12.37 8.56
C GLY A 187 -11.65 -12.67 8.36
N LEU A 188 -12.50 -11.77 8.85
CA LEU A 188 -13.96 -11.86 8.69
C LEU A 188 -14.44 -11.42 7.28
N GLY A 189 -13.55 -10.87 6.46
CA GLY A 189 -13.87 -10.36 5.12
C GLY A 189 -12.81 -10.73 4.10
N PHE A 190 -12.67 -9.87 3.10
CA PHE A 190 -11.71 -10.06 2.02
C PHE A 190 -10.28 -10.13 2.55
N TYR A 191 -9.85 -9.20 3.39
CA TYR A 191 -8.49 -9.14 3.91
C TYR A 191 -8.25 -10.07 5.10
N GLY A 192 -7.03 -10.60 5.19
CA GLY A 192 -6.55 -11.36 6.34
C GLY A 192 -6.08 -10.45 7.48
N LEU A 193 -5.85 -11.05 8.64
CA LEU A 193 -5.31 -10.39 9.82
C LEU A 193 -3.80 -10.62 9.91
N GLY A 194 -3.05 -9.52 10.09
CA GLY A 194 -1.60 -9.54 10.31
C GLY A 194 -1.22 -9.30 11.77
N LEU A 195 0.06 -9.34 12.05
CA LEU A 195 0.61 -9.10 13.39
C LEU A 195 0.28 -7.71 13.92
N ILE A 196 0.22 -6.70 13.07
CA ILE A 196 -0.17 -5.34 13.47
C ILE A 196 -1.57 -5.34 14.10
N HIS A 197 -2.50 -6.09 13.53
CA HIS A 197 -3.87 -6.19 14.04
C HIS A 197 -3.92 -6.91 15.40
N MET A 198 -3.05 -7.92 15.58
CA MET A 198 -3.06 -8.77 16.79
C MET A 198 -2.35 -8.12 17.97
N ILE A 199 -1.14 -7.59 17.76
CA ILE A 199 -0.26 -7.12 18.84
C ILE A 199 -0.02 -5.61 18.85
N GLY A 200 -0.52 -4.87 17.86
CA GLY A 200 -0.29 -3.42 17.74
C GLY A 200 -0.79 -2.64 18.96
N GLY A 201 -1.95 -3.00 19.51
CA GLY A 201 -2.48 -2.42 20.74
C GLY A 201 -1.58 -2.65 21.96
N LEU A 202 -1.10 -3.87 22.14
CA LEU A 202 -0.18 -4.24 23.22
C LEU A 202 1.16 -3.53 23.09
N SER A 203 1.73 -3.48 21.90
CA SER A 203 2.98 -2.77 21.61
C SER A 203 2.86 -1.28 21.91
N ARG A 204 1.75 -0.65 21.53
CA ARG A 204 1.48 0.75 21.88
C ARG A 204 1.40 0.97 23.39
N THR A 205 0.70 0.10 24.11
CA THR A 205 0.58 0.19 25.57
C THR A 205 1.93 0.03 26.24
N ALA A 206 2.75 -0.95 25.82
CA ALA A 206 4.10 -1.14 26.33
C ALA A 206 4.99 0.08 26.08
N THR A 207 4.92 0.68 24.89
CA THR A 207 5.68 1.90 24.56
C THR A 207 5.28 3.07 25.45
N VAL A 208 3.97 3.27 25.70
CA VAL A 208 3.48 4.33 26.58
C VAL A 208 3.94 4.09 28.01
N ALA A 209 3.85 2.87 28.53
CA ALA A 209 4.30 2.51 29.88
C ALA A 209 5.82 2.76 30.06
N LEU A 210 6.63 2.39 29.07
CA LEU A 210 8.07 2.66 29.11
C LEU A 210 8.37 4.17 29.11
N ARG A 211 7.67 4.96 28.30
CA ARG A 211 7.81 6.43 28.30
C ARG A 211 7.45 7.01 29.66
N GLN A 212 6.34 6.59 30.26
CA GLN A 212 5.93 7.02 31.60
C GLN A 212 6.95 6.66 32.67
N LEU A 213 7.57 5.48 32.59
CA LEU A 213 8.65 5.08 33.51
C LEU A 213 9.89 5.97 33.37
N LEU A 214 10.29 6.28 32.13
CA LEU A 214 11.40 7.19 31.85
C LEU A 214 11.11 8.61 32.36
N ASP A 215 9.89 9.11 32.12
CA ASP A 215 9.46 10.44 32.60
C ASP A 215 9.43 10.49 34.14
N ALA A 216 8.88 9.46 34.78
CA ALA A 216 8.87 9.35 36.24
C ALA A 216 10.29 9.27 36.82
N GLY A 217 11.19 8.50 36.18
CA GLY A 217 12.60 8.43 36.55
C GLY A 217 13.31 9.79 36.40
N THR A 218 13.02 10.51 35.33
CA THR A 218 13.56 11.86 35.12
C THR A 218 13.07 12.85 36.17
N LEU A 219 11.77 12.83 36.49
CA LEU A 219 11.19 13.68 37.54
C LEU A 219 11.73 13.31 38.94
N ALA A 220 11.97 12.04 39.22
CA ALA A 220 12.54 11.58 40.47
C ALA A 220 14.01 12.04 40.63
N ASN A 221 14.78 12.02 39.56
CA ASN A 221 16.19 12.42 39.54
C ASN A 221 16.38 13.95 39.50
N LEU A 222 15.40 14.70 38.96
CA LEU A 222 15.41 16.17 38.88
C LEU A 222 14.14 16.72 39.54
N PRO A 223 14.00 16.60 40.87
CA PRO A 223 12.80 17.10 41.54
C PRO A 223 12.67 18.61 41.36
N ALA A 224 11.59 19.03 40.72
CA ALA A 224 11.20 20.43 40.65
C ALA A 224 10.35 20.78 41.88
N GLY A 225 10.64 21.87 42.52
CA GLY A 225 9.92 22.33 43.70
C GLY A 225 9.68 23.82 43.69
N PHE A 226 8.80 24.29 44.57
CA PHE A 226 8.55 25.71 44.79
C PHE A 226 9.54 26.23 45.82
N LYS A 227 10.23 27.33 45.50
CA LYS A 227 11.12 28.05 46.40
C LYS A 227 10.35 29.22 47.04
N THR A 228 10.33 29.30 48.38
CA THR A 228 9.73 30.43 49.08
C THR A 228 10.62 31.67 48.91
N ARG A 229 10.02 32.80 48.63
CA ARG A 229 10.73 34.08 48.51
C ARG A 229 11.36 34.43 49.88
N GLY A 230 12.69 34.61 49.93
CA GLY A 230 13.42 34.96 51.14
C GLY A 230 14.31 33.86 51.73
N VAL A 231 14.21 32.63 51.23
CA VAL A 231 15.14 31.58 51.62
C VAL A 231 16.39 31.66 50.74
N ARG A 232 17.54 31.98 51.33
CA ARG A 232 18.84 31.93 50.65
C ARG A 232 19.43 30.53 50.82
N MET A 233 19.69 29.87 49.69
CA MET A 233 20.52 28.67 49.70
C MET A 233 21.99 29.04 49.53
N ARG A 234 22.88 28.41 50.27
CA ARG A 234 24.31 28.44 49.94
C ARG A 234 24.50 27.80 48.57
N ASP A 235 25.20 28.49 47.68
CA ASP A 235 25.46 28.02 46.29
C ASP A 235 24.23 27.90 45.38
N ASP A 236 23.35 28.88 45.37
CA ASP A 236 22.15 28.97 44.51
C ASP A 236 22.48 28.98 43.01
N ALA A 237 23.76 29.16 42.63
CA ALA A 237 24.21 29.22 41.24
C ALA A 237 24.58 27.84 40.64
N GLN A 238 24.65 26.77 41.43
CA GLN A 238 25.00 25.45 40.95
C GLN A 238 23.79 24.49 40.97
N PRO A 239 23.54 23.75 39.91
CA PRO A 239 22.47 22.75 39.91
C PRO A 239 22.76 21.65 40.92
N LEU A 240 21.72 21.21 41.67
CA LEU A 240 21.77 20.09 42.59
C LEU A 240 22.14 18.80 41.84
N GLN A 241 23.11 18.06 42.38
CA GLN A 241 23.44 16.74 41.84
C GLN A 241 22.53 15.67 42.45
N PRO A 242 22.27 14.55 41.74
CA PRO A 242 21.48 13.46 42.27
C PRO A 242 22.06 12.95 43.61
N GLY A 243 21.23 12.97 44.69
CA GLY A 243 21.66 12.54 46.03
C GLY A 243 22.33 13.62 46.87
N GLU A 244 22.46 14.87 46.40
CA GLU A 244 23.03 16.00 47.15
C GLU A 244 21.97 16.61 48.06
N PHE A 245 22.32 16.82 49.35
CA PHE A 245 21.53 17.60 50.30
C PHE A 245 22.23 18.93 50.58
N ARG A 246 21.52 20.03 50.49
CA ARG A 246 22.01 21.38 50.77
C ARG A 246 21.32 21.96 52.00
N ASP A 247 22.10 22.58 52.86
CA ASP A 247 21.59 23.28 54.02
C ASP A 247 20.85 24.57 53.57
N VAL A 248 19.70 24.81 54.18
CA VAL A 248 18.83 25.93 53.88
C VAL A 248 18.75 26.78 55.16
N ASP A 249 19.23 28.02 55.09
CA ASP A 249 19.03 29.00 56.18
C ASP A 249 17.58 29.48 56.17
N VAL A 250 16.81 29.09 57.18
CA VAL A 250 15.44 29.58 57.37
C VAL A 250 15.49 30.90 58.16
N PRO A 251 15.11 32.06 57.59
CA PRO A 251 15.08 33.30 58.35
C PRO A 251 13.92 33.28 59.34
N GLY A 252 14.24 33.30 60.64
CA GLY A 252 13.30 33.51 61.70
C GLY A 252 12.82 32.24 62.40
N GLY A 253 13.67 31.68 63.26
CA GLY A 253 13.29 30.97 64.45
C GLY A 253 13.32 31.91 65.62
#